data_17b8a6e8f557e4e880295225f80b36e3
#
_entry.id   17b8a6e8f557e4e880295225f80b36e3
#
_cell.length_a   1.000
_cell.length_b   1.000
_cell.length_c   1.000
_cell.angle_alpha   90.00
_cell.angle_beta   90.00
_cell.angle_gamma   90.00
#
_symmetry.space_group_name_H-M   'P 1'
#
loop_
_entity.id
_entity.type
_entity.pdbx_description
1 polymer ?
#
loop_
_entity_poly.entity_id
_entity_poly.type
_entity_poly.pdbx_seq_one_letter_code
_entity_poly.pdbx_strand_id
1 'polypeptide(L)'
;MTKKAEKTCSACGSSVVNHRFVFTSNFIDEIIGRFGDAFSSFLPKLPTKKFQGAADFLEKRSFDLFRLVGALRHSTDIEKARSGRSKLIWEEAQRRGIEMEQSVFLGRPLEHYRVKIKGRVFYFQSLPVPPWLPQKGYEWIDDKFTLAERLNAVGIPTPATRKISSMSDARFAFEKLNKPLIIKPKSGSRGRHTTTNIKNAEELGKAFSIARQITPAMVLQEHLFGSIYRATGVDNVLVGFFRGDPPQVA
;
A
#
# COMPACT_ATOMS: atom_id res chain seq x y z
N MET A 1 -30.99 -15.42 -12.61
CA MET A 1 -30.20 -14.36 -12.01
C MET A 1 -29.05 -14.01 -12.95
N THR A 2 -29.20 -12.97 -13.72
CA THR A 2 -28.19 -12.50 -14.69
C THR A 2 -27.03 -11.89 -13.89
N LYS A 3 -25.83 -12.51 -13.95
CA LYS A 3 -24.58 -11.91 -13.45
C LYS A 3 -24.37 -10.58 -14.18
N LYS A 4 -24.53 -9.46 -13.45
CA LYS A 4 -24.14 -8.14 -13.95
C LYS A 4 -22.65 -8.23 -14.31
N ALA A 5 -22.32 -8.00 -15.59
CA ALA A 5 -20.94 -7.96 -16.04
C ALA A 5 -20.19 -6.92 -15.18
N GLU A 6 -19.23 -7.37 -14.39
CA GLU A 6 -18.37 -6.48 -13.61
C GLU A 6 -17.59 -5.60 -14.59
N LYS A 7 -17.82 -4.29 -14.53
CA LYS A 7 -17.09 -3.33 -15.37
C LYS A 7 -15.62 -3.31 -14.93
N THR A 8 -14.76 -3.84 -15.79
CA THR A 8 -13.31 -3.73 -15.62
C THR A 8 -12.86 -2.28 -15.82
N CYS A 9 -11.92 -1.83 -15.00
CA CYS A 9 -11.31 -0.51 -15.20
C CYS A 9 -10.41 -0.53 -16.43
N SER A 10 -10.63 0.37 -17.39
CA SER A 10 -9.80 0.50 -18.58
C SER A 10 -8.34 0.88 -18.29
N ALA A 11 -8.07 1.52 -17.14
CA ALA A 11 -6.73 1.97 -16.76
C ALA A 11 -5.91 0.91 -15.99
N CYS A 12 -6.55 -0.04 -15.29
CA CYS A 12 -5.85 -1.05 -14.50
C CYS A 12 -6.30 -2.49 -14.75
N GLY A 13 -7.26 -2.70 -15.63
CA GLY A 13 -7.80 -4.02 -15.99
C GLY A 13 -8.54 -4.75 -14.85
N SER A 14 -8.71 -4.12 -13.69
CA SER A 14 -9.26 -4.76 -12.48
C SER A 14 -10.77 -4.51 -12.37
N SER A 15 -11.55 -5.59 -12.22
CA SER A 15 -12.97 -5.53 -11.84
C SER A 15 -13.17 -5.47 -10.33
N VAL A 16 -12.14 -5.84 -9.55
CA VAL A 16 -12.22 -6.02 -8.10
C VAL A 16 -11.98 -4.73 -7.32
N VAL A 17 -11.37 -3.71 -7.95
CA VAL A 17 -11.00 -2.47 -7.28
C VAL A 17 -12.12 -1.44 -7.33
N ASN A 18 -12.75 -1.16 -6.20
CA ASN A 18 -13.65 -0.02 -6.08
C ASN A 18 -12.82 1.27 -6.01
N HIS A 19 -12.66 1.96 -7.14
CA HIS A 19 -11.84 3.17 -7.26
C HIS A 19 -12.27 4.29 -6.32
N ARG A 20 -13.58 4.48 -6.12
CA ARG A 20 -14.11 5.49 -5.19
C ARG A 20 -13.70 5.20 -3.74
N PHE A 21 -13.80 3.94 -3.34
CA PHE A 21 -13.39 3.53 -2.00
C PHE A 21 -11.87 3.71 -1.81
N VAL A 22 -11.08 3.29 -2.79
CA VAL A 22 -9.61 3.44 -2.73
C VAL A 22 -9.22 4.92 -2.72
N PHE A 23 -9.86 5.76 -3.55
CA PHE A 23 -9.61 7.19 -3.54
C PHE A 23 -9.95 7.82 -2.19
N THR A 24 -11.12 7.50 -1.63
CA THR A 24 -11.56 8.05 -0.34
C THR A 24 -10.62 7.64 0.79
N SER A 25 -10.18 6.39 0.82
CA SER A 25 -9.20 5.91 1.80
C SER A 25 -7.88 6.67 1.67
N ASN A 26 -7.30 6.73 0.47
CA ASN A 26 -6.05 7.46 0.23
C ASN A 26 -6.17 8.98 0.51
N PHE A 27 -7.34 9.56 0.30
CA PHE A 27 -7.62 10.96 0.60
C PHE A 27 -7.65 11.22 2.11
N ILE A 28 -8.30 10.35 2.87
CA ILE A 28 -8.34 10.42 4.33
C ILE A 28 -6.92 10.26 4.89
N ASP A 29 -6.16 9.28 4.41
CA ASP A 29 -4.78 9.04 4.83
C ASP A 29 -3.88 10.25 4.55
N GLU A 30 -4.04 10.90 3.38
CA GLU A 30 -3.26 12.11 3.04
C GLU A 30 -3.66 13.31 3.93
N ILE A 31 -4.94 13.45 4.27
CA ILE A 31 -5.41 14.49 5.21
C ILE A 31 -4.82 14.24 6.59
N ILE A 32 -4.97 13.04 7.13
CA ILE A 32 -4.44 12.67 8.45
C ILE A 32 -2.93 12.89 8.50
N GLY A 33 -2.20 12.48 7.45
CA GLY A 33 -0.76 12.71 7.34
C GLY A 33 -0.40 14.19 7.38
N ARG A 34 -1.09 15.04 6.60
CA ARG A 34 -0.84 16.50 6.59
C ARG A 34 -1.16 17.16 7.93
N PHE A 35 -2.24 16.76 8.60
CA PHE A 35 -2.55 17.24 9.93
C PHE A 35 -1.54 16.75 10.97
N GLY A 36 -1.09 15.51 10.87
CA GLY A 36 -0.03 14.95 11.72
C GLY A 36 1.28 15.72 11.58
N ASP A 37 1.71 16.01 10.35
CA ASP A 37 2.91 16.78 10.07
C ASP A 37 2.80 18.23 10.54
N ALA A 38 1.67 18.90 10.28
CA ALA A 38 1.40 20.25 10.75
C ALA A 38 1.33 20.31 12.29
N PHE A 39 0.70 19.33 12.92
CA PHE A 39 0.59 19.27 14.38
C PHE A 39 1.94 18.96 15.03
N SER A 40 2.75 18.08 14.46
CA SER A 40 4.10 17.78 14.96
C SER A 40 5.06 18.97 14.81
N SER A 41 4.89 19.79 13.78
CA SER A 41 5.66 21.02 13.60
C SER A 41 5.26 22.15 14.55
N PHE A 42 3.99 22.19 14.97
CA PHE A 42 3.46 23.21 15.87
C PHE A 42 3.69 22.90 17.37
N LEU A 43 3.89 21.62 17.72
CA LEU A 43 4.04 21.16 19.12
C LEU A 43 5.30 20.29 19.32
N PRO A 44 6.51 20.86 19.22
CA PRO A 44 7.75 20.08 19.31
C PRO A 44 8.02 19.48 20.70
N LYS A 45 7.17 19.67 21.70
CA LYS A 45 7.39 19.25 23.10
C LYS A 45 6.32 18.36 23.73
N LEU A 46 5.28 17.95 23.02
CA LEU A 46 4.32 17.00 23.59
C LEU A 46 4.78 15.55 23.37
N PRO A 47 4.72 14.70 24.40
CA PRO A 47 5.15 13.31 24.27
C PRO A 47 4.21 12.55 23.34
N THR A 48 4.66 12.35 22.10
CA THR A 48 3.95 11.61 21.03
C THR A 48 3.48 10.22 21.47
N LYS A 49 4.15 9.59 22.44
CA LYS A 49 3.77 8.31 23.05
C LYS A 49 2.38 8.31 23.72
N LYS A 50 1.93 9.42 24.30
CA LYS A 50 0.57 9.48 24.94
C LYS A 50 -0.56 9.53 23.89
N PHE A 51 -0.36 10.23 22.77
CA PHE A 51 -1.35 10.30 21.70
C PHE A 51 -1.43 8.99 20.90
N GLN A 52 -0.32 8.32 20.68
CA GLN A 52 -0.31 6.98 20.08
C GLN A 52 -1.07 5.98 20.94
N GLY A 53 -0.86 6.00 22.26
CA GLY A 53 -1.60 5.14 23.19
C GLY A 53 -3.12 5.38 23.17
N ALA A 54 -3.56 6.64 23.00
CA ALA A 54 -4.99 6.95 22.88
C ALA A 54 -5.57 6.47 21.54
N ALA A 55 -4.85 6.64 20.44
CA ALA A 55 -5.26 6.13 19.13
C ALA A 55 -5.35 4.60 19.12
N ASP A 56 -4.35 3.91 19.68
CA ASP A 56 -4.34 2.46 19.83
C ASP A 56 -5.48 1.95 20.72
N PHE A 57 -5.78 2.68 21.80
CA PHE A 57 -6.91 2.38 22.68
C PHE A 57 -8.26 2.52 21.95
N LEU A 58 -8.44 3.59 21.19
CA LEU A 58 -9.66 3.82 20.40
C LEU A 58 -9.80 2.80 19.27
N GLU A 59 -8.72 2.46 18.58
CA GLU A 59 -8.71 1.42 17.55
C GLU A 59 -9.12 0.06 18.16
N LYS A 60 -8.49 -0.34 19.25
CA LYS A 60 -8.83 -1.59 19.95
C LYS A 60 -10.28 -1.62 20.41
N ARG A 61 -10.79 -0.52 20.98
CA ARG A 61 -12.19 -0.40 21.42
C ARG A 61 -13.18 -0.44 20.28
N SER A 62 -12.85 0.15 19.14
CA SER A 62 -13.70 0.06 17.94
C SER A 62 -13.79 -1.36 17.40
N PHE A 63 -12.69 -2.11 17.36
CA PHE A 63 -12.68 -3.51 17.00
C PHE A 63 -13.51 -4.37 17.97
N ASP A 64 -13.39 -4.14 19.29
CA ASP A 64 -14.17 -4.84 20.29
C ASP A 64 -15.68 -4.54 20.13
N LEU A 65 -16.06 -3.28 19.87
CA LEU A 65 -17.44 -2.89 19.60
C LEU A 65 -17.98 -3.57 18.33
N PHE A 66 -17.24 -3.58 17.24
CA PHE A 66 -17.65 -4.26 16.01
C PHE A 66 -17.81 -5.78 16.19
N ARG A 67 -17.01 -6.38 17.07
CA ARG A 67 -17.19 -7.80 17.44
C ARG A 67 -18.44 -8.01 18.28
N LEU A 68 -18.71 -7.12 19.24
CA LEU A 68 -19.89 -7.19 20.11
C LEU A 68 -21.19 -7.11 19.32
N VAL A 69 -21.26 -6.20 18.33
CA VAL A 69 -22.45 -6.06 17.45
C VAL A 69 -22.48 -7.08 16.30
N GLY A 70 -21.52 -8.03 16.26
CA GLY A 70 -21.46 -9.07 15.22
C GLY A 70 -21.06 -8.58 13.83
N ALA A 71 -20.65 -7.32 13.69
CA ALA A 71 -20.20 -6.74 12.43
C ALA A 71 -18.81 -7.27 12.02
N LEU A 72 -17.95 -7.61 12.99
CA LEU A 72 -16.64 -8.23 12.79
C LEU A 72 -16.66 -9.66 13.27
N ARG A 73 -16.37 -10.61 12.39
CA ARG A 73 -16.28 -12.05 12.68
C ARG A 73 -14.93 -12.58 12.22
N HIS A 74 -14.56 -13.76 12.69
CA HIS A 74 -13.41 -14.52 12.18
C HIS A 74 -13.89 -15.71 11.37
N SER A 75 -13.19 -16.03 10.29
CA SER A 75 -13.45 -17.17 9.42
C SER A 75 -12.20 -18.03 9.32
N THR A 76 -12.38 -19.33 9.41
CA THR A 76 -11.36 -20.36 9.19
C THR A 76 -11.35 -20.87 7.75
N ASP A 77 -12.24 -20.34 6.90
CA ASP A 77 -12.41 -20.76 5.52
C ASP A 77 -11.29 -20.17 4.64
N ILE A 78 -10.30 -20.99 4.33
CA ILE A 78 -9.11 -20.61 3.53
C ILE A 78 -9.47 -20.21 2.08
N GLU A 79 -10.59 -20.74 1.55
CA GLU A 79 -11.02 -20.41 0.19
C GLU A 79 -11.51 -18.95 0.09
N LYS A 80 -11.82 -18.33 1.21
CA LYS A 80 -12.15 -16.91 1.30
C LYS A 80 -10.95 -16.01 1.49
N ALA A 81 -9.71 -16.57 1.51
CA ALA A 81 -8.49 -15.77 1.60
C ALA A 81 -8.47 -14.68 0.53
N ARG A 82 -8.27 -13.43 0.96
CA ARG A 82 -8.44 -12.27 0.08
C ARG A 82 -7.41 -12.18 -1.05
N SER A 83 -6.25 -12.79 -0.89
CA SER A 83 -5.21 -12.81 -1.91
C SER A 83 -4.54 -14.19 -2.00
N GLY A 84 -4.02 -14.52 -3.17
CA GLY A 84 -3.25 -15.76 -3.37
C GLY A 84 -2.04 -15.87 -2.43
N ARG A 85 -1.41 -14.74 -2.10
CA ARG A 85 -0.31 -14.69 -1.13
C ARG A 85 -0.79 -15.08 0.27
N SER A 86 -1.90 -14.53 0.71
CA SER A 86 -2.48 -14.85 2.02
C SER A 86 -2.94 -16.31 2.09
N LYS A 87 -3.43 -16.86 0.97
CA LYS A 87 -3.77 -18.28 0.86
C LYS A 87 -2.53 -19.17 1.06
N LEU A 88 -1.42 -18.85 0.38
CA LEU A 88 -0.15 -19.58 0.55
C LEU A 88 0.38 -19.55 1.99
N ILE A 89 0.30 -18.39 2.65
CA ILE A 89 0.69 -18.26 4.06
C ILE A 89 -0.20 -19.14 4.94
N TRP A 90 -1.50 -19.18 4.64
CA TRP A 90 -2.46 -19.97 5.41
C TRP A 90 -2.24 -21.47 5.22
N GLU A 91 -2.00 -21.92 3.99
CA GLU A 91 -1.63 -23.32 3.68
C GLU A 91 -0.37 -23.74 4.45
N GLU A 92 0.65 -22.86 4.48
CA GLU A 92 1.88 -23.10 5.25
C GLU A 92 1.62 -23.12 6.76
N ALA A 93 0.76 -22.23 7.28
CA ALA A 93 0.34 -22.25 8.69
C ALA A 93 -0.35 -23.58 9.05
N GLN A 94 -1.28 -24.05 8.21
CA GLN A 94 -1.94 -25.36 8.39
C GLN A 94 -0.93 -26.50 8.37
N ARG A 95 0.03 -26.49 7.42
CA ARG A 95 1.10 -27.51 7.34
C ARG A 95 1.94 -27.58 8.62
N ARG A 96 2.07 -26.46 9.33
CA ARG A 96 2.79 -26.35 10.62
C ARG A 96 1.90 -26.54 11.84
N GLY A 97 0.63 -26.87 11.68
CA GLY A 97 -0.32 -26.99 12.79
C GLY A 97 -0.64 -25.67 13.49
N ILE A 98 -0.47 -24.53 12.79
CA ILE A 98 -0.77 -23.20 13.31
C ILE A 98 -2.21 -22.83 12.96
N GLU A 99 -3.01 -22.53 13.98
CA GLU A 99 -4.37 -22.03 13.78
C GLU A 99 -4.33 -20.62 13.22
N MET A 100 -4.96 -20.41 12.05
CA MET A 100 -5.07 -19.13 11.39
C MET A 100 -6.51 -18.81 11.02
N GLU A 101 -6.92 -17.56 11.19
CA GLU A 101 -8.25 -17.06 10.91
C GLU A 101 -8.17 -15.73 10.18
N GLN A 102 -9.16 -15.44 9.35
CA GLN A 102 -9.30 -14.16 8.65
C GLN A 102 -10.44 -13.36 9.26
N SER A 103 -10.21 -12.06 9.43
CA SER A 103 -11.26 -11.13 9.83
C SER A 103 -12.24 -10.88 8.69
N VAL A 104 -13.52 -10.92 8.99
CA VAL A 104 -14.64 -10.66 8.07
C VAL A 104 -15.47 -9.53 8.64
N PHE A 105 -15.55 -8.41 7.94
CA PHE A 105 -16.33 -7.24 8.34
C PHE A 105 -17.57 -7.12 7.45
N LEU A 106 -18.76 -7.13 8.05
CA LEU A 106 -20.04 -7.07 7.34
C LEU A 106 -20.12 -8.08 6.17
N GLY A 107 -19.64 -9.31 6.39
CA GLY A 107 -19.64 -10.37 5.38
C GLY A 107 -18.50 -10.26 4.34
N ARG A 108 -17.64 -9.25 4.41
CA ARG A 108 -16.51 -9.05 3.49
C ARG A 108 -15.19 -9.45 4.13
N PRO A 109 -14.43 -10.38 3.55
CA PRO A 109 -13.09 -10.73 4.02
C PRO A 109 -12.14 -9.53 3.98
N LEU A 110 -11.38 -9.31 5.04
CA LEU A 110 -10.34 -8.30 5.14
C LEU A 110 -8.96 -8.94 4.98
N GLU A 111 -7.96 -8.16 4.54
CA GLU A 111 -6.53 -8.56 4.59
C GLU A 111 -5.97 -8.48 6.02
N HIS A 112 -6.75 -8.89 6.99
CA HIS A 112 -6.39 -8.89 8.41
C HIS A 112 -6.58 -10.29 8.98
N TYR A 113 -5.51 -10.83 9.53
CA TYR A 113 -5.42 -12.22 9.97
C TYR A 113 -5.06 -12.31 11.44
N ARG A 114 -5.52 -13.38 12.06
CA ARG A 114 -5.21 -13.78 13.42
C ARG A 114 -4.59 -15.17 13.41
N VAL A 115 -3.47 -15.34 14.09
CA VAL A 115 -2.81 -16.63 14.29
C VAL A 115 -2.59 -16.92 15.75
N LYS A 116 -2.63 -18.21 16.12
CA LYS A 116 -2.34 -18.65 17.49
C LYS A 116 -1.09 -19.53 17.47
N ILE A 117 -0.02 -19.08 18.11
CA ILE A 117 1.27 -19.77 18.17
C ILE A 117 1.66 -19.95 19.65
N LYS A 118 1.83 -21.18 20.09
CA LYS A 118 2.22 -21.52 21.48
C LYS A 118 1.32 -20.81 22.52
N GLY A 119 0.01 -20.82 22.29
CA GLY A 119 -0.99 -20.20 23.18
C GLY A 119 -1.08 -18.67 23.09
N ARG A 120 -0.22 -18.01 22.34
CA ARG A 120 -0.26 -16.57 22.13
C ARG A 120 -0.95 -16.22 20.83
N VAL A 121 -1.74 -15.15 20.82
CA VAL A 121 -2.46 -14.64 19.65
C VAL A 121 -1.68 -13.48 19.04
N PHE A 122 -1.48 -13.54 17.74
CA PHE A 122 -0.85 -12.49 16.94
C PHE A 122 -1.79 -12.06 15.83
N TYR A 123 -1.76 -10.78 15.52
CA TYR A 123 -2.49 -10.20 14.41
C TYR A 123 -1.50 -9.68 13.37
N PHE A 124 -1.85 -9.82 12.08
CA PHE A 124 -1.05 -9.24 11.01
C PHE A 124 -1.93 -8.86 9.82
N GLN A 125 -1.44 -7.93 9.03
CA GLN A 125 -2.07 -7.50 7.79
C GLN A 125 -1.23 -7.95 6.61
N SER A 126 -1.84 -8.66 5.68
CA SER A 126 -1.23 -9.13 4.43
C SER A 126 -0.06 -10.12 4.61
N LEU A 127 1.03 -9.75 5.27
CA LEU A 127 2.19 -10.60 5.59
C LEU A 127 2.42 -10.61 7.10
N PRO A 128 2.76 -11.77 7.69
CA PRO A 128 3.14 -11.83 9.09
C PRO A 128 4.45 -11.07 9.31
N VAL A 129 4.45 -10.23 10.34
CA VAL A 129 5.64 -9.50 10.79
C VAL A 129 6.08 -10.10 12.11
N PRO A 130 7.38 -10.41 12.30
CA PRO A 130 7.87 -10.95 13.55
C PRO A 130 7.53 -10.04 14.74
N PRO A 131 7.16 -10.60 15.90
CA PRO A 131 6.73 -9.81 17.08
C PRO A 131 7.79 -8.85 17.63
N TRP A 132 9.08 -9.13 17.36
CA TRP A 132 10.19 -8.27 17.78
C TRP A 132 10.45 -7.10 16.83
N LEU A 133 9.84 -7.10 15.62
CA LEU A 133 9.86 -5.94 14.75
C LEU A 133 8.75 -4.97 15.18
N PRO A 134 9.05 -3.68 15.26
CA PRO A 134 8.01 -2.68 15.52
C PRO A 134 6.90 -2.81 14.47
N GLN A 135 5.67 -2.94 14.93
CA GLN A 135 4.50 -3.05 14.05
C GLN A 135 4.15 -1.68 13.42
N LYS A 136 4.69 -0.61 13.96
CA LYS A 136 4.47 0.78 13.54
C LYS A 136 5.79 1.46 13.23
N GLY A 137 5.74 2.47 12.37
CA GLY A 137 6.92 3.28 12.00
C GLY A 137 7.58 2.85 10.69
N TYR A 138 6.98 1.89 9.96
CA TYR A 138 7.45 1.48 8.62
C TYR A 138 6.47 1.84 7.50
N GLU A 139 5.40 2.56 7.79
CA GLU A 139 4.38 2.98 6.83
C GLU A 139 4.99 3.80 5.68
N TRP A 140 6.09 4.50 5.96
CA TRP A 140 6.84 5.26 4.97
C TRP A 140 7.43 4.39 3.84
N ILE A 141 7.58 3.08 4.03
CA ILE A 141 8.10 2.18 2.99
C ILE A 141 7.14 2.11 1.80
N ASP A 142 5.83 2.20 2.03
CA ASP A 142 4.83 2.25 0.97
C ASP A 142 4.70 3.63 0.31
N ASP A 143 5.21 4.69 0.95
CA ASP A 143 5.31 6.03 0.37
C ASP A 143 6.56 6.14 -0.51
N LYS A 144 6.36 6.07 -1.82
CA LYS A 144 7.44 6.06 -2.80
C LYS A 144 8.30 7.32 -2.81
N PHE A 145 7.74 8.46 -2.40
CA PHE A 145 8.49 9.70 -2.29
C PHE A 145 9.39 9.67 -1.05
N THR A 146 8.83 9.40 0.11
CA THR A 146 9.58 9.30 1.37
C THR A 146 10.63 8.20 1.33
N LEU A 147 10.30 7.06 0.70
CA LEU A 147 11.29 5.98 0.49
C LEU A 147 12.47 6.45 -0.36
N ALA A 148 12.22 7.14 -1.48
CA ALA A 148 13.29 7.66 -2.33
C ALA A 148 14.18 8.68 -1.57
N GLU A 149 13.58 9.59 -0.81
CA GLU A 149 14.33 10.56 0.01
C GLU A 149 15.24 9.86 1.04
N ARG A 150 14.70 8.86 1.76
CA ARG A 150 15.48 8.12 2.77
C ARG A 150 16.60 7.29 2.18
N LEU A 151 16.38 6.65 1.03
CA LEU A 151 17.40 5.89 0.33
C LEU A 151 18.52 6.82 -0.16
N ASN A 152 18.17 7.94 -0.78
CA ASN A 152 19.16 8.94 -1.21
C ASN A 152 19.96 9.52 -0.04
N ALA A 153 19.32 9.75 1.11
CA ALA A 153 20.00 10.28 2.29
C ALA A 153 21.08 9.33 2.85
N VAL A 154 21.00 8.03 2.55
CA VAL A 154 22.02 7.03 2.92
C VAL A 154 22.88 6.60 1.74
N GLY A 155 22.87 7.35 0.63
CA GLY A 155 23.72 7.11 -0.54
C GLY A 155 23.25 5.99 -1.48
N ILE A 156 22.04 5.45 -1.28
CA ILE A 156 21.46 4.48 -2.21
C ILE A 156 20.79 5.22 -3.36
N PRO A 157 21.24 5.05 -4.62
CA PRO A 157 20.73 5.82 -5.74
C PRO A 157 19.28 5.46 -6.05
N THR A 158 18.45 6.47 -6.24
CA THR A 158 17.07 6.33 -6.72
C THR A 158 16.85 7.30 -7.88
N PRO A 159 15.88 7.01 -8.78
CA PRO A 159 15.51 7.95 -9.82
C PRO A 159 15.00 9.26 -9.21
N ALA A 160 15.31 10.39 -9.85
CA ALA A 160 14.83 11.69 -9.40
C ALA A 160 13.30 11.69 -9.32
N THR A 161 12.76 12.02 -8.15
CA THR A 161 11.36 11.86 -7.80
C THR A 161 10.78 13.15 -7.23
N ARG A 162 9.58 13.52 -7.64
CA ARG A 162 8.81 14.63 -7.10
C ARG A 162 7.42 14.19 -6.67
N LYS A 163 7.00 14.63 -5.48
CA LYS A 163 5.61 14.48 -5.03
C LYS A 163 4.76 15.52 -5.75
N ILE A 164 3.63 15.10 -6.28
CA ILE A 164 2.66 15.96 -6.97
C ILE A 164 1.25 15.68 -6.46
N SER A 165 0.43 16.73 -6.34
CA SER A 165 -0.95 16.65 -5.90
C SER A 165 -1.92 17.43 -6.81
N SER A 166 -1.38 18.30 -7.64
CA SER A 166 -2.12 19.10 -8.63
C SER A 166 -1.49 19.01 -10.01
N MET A 167 -2.23 19.42 -11.03
CA MET A 167 -1.70 19.50 -12.40
C MET A 167 -0.61 20.58 -12.52
N SER A 168 -0.68 21.65 -11.72
CA SER A 168 0.36 22.69 -11.68
C SER A 168 1.68 22.11 -11.12
N ASP A 169 1.62 21.34 -10.03
CA ASP A 169 2.78 20.63 -9.49
C ASP A 169 3.37 19.67 -10.52
N ALA A 170 2.50 18.94 -11.22
CA ALA A 170 2.91 17.98 -12.24
C ALA A 170 3.65 18.67 -13.39
N ARG A 171 3.15 19.79 -13.90
CA ARG A 171 3.80 20.59 -14.94
C ARG A 171 5.14 21.15 -14.47
N PHE A 172 5.19 21.73 -13.28
CA PHE A 172 6.41 22.23 -12.71
C PHE A 172 7.48 21.13 -12.56
N ALA A 173 7.09 19.97 -12.04
CA ALA A 173 7.99 18.84 -11.90
C ALA A 173 8.42 18.27 -13.28
N PHE A 174 7.51 18.27 -14.26
CA PHE A 174 7.80 17.82 -15.62
C PHE A 174 8.91 18.64 -16.29
N GLU A 175 8.95 19.97 -16.07
CA GLU A 175 10.01 20.83 -16.59
C GLU A 175 11.38 20.60 -15.92
N LYS A 176 11.38 20.09 -14.69
CA LYS A 176 12.60 19.93 -13.88
C LYS A 176 13.24 18.55 -13.96
N LEU A 177 12.49 17.54 -14.39
CA LEU A 177 12.96 16.16 -14.46
C LEU A 177 13.37 15.77 -15.88
N ASN A 178 14.36 14.86 -16.01
CA ASN A 178 14.79 14.33 -17.29
C ASN A 178 13.75 13.34 -17.84
N LYS A 179 13.36 13.52 -19.08
CA LYS A 179 12.37 12.68 -19.77
C LYS A 179 13.03 11.45 -20.38
N PRO A 180 12.32 10.36 -20.53
CA PRO A 180 10.90 10.16 -20.23
C PRO A 180 10.62 10.00 -18.73
N LEU A 181 9.36 10.22 -18.34
CA LEU A 181 8.92 10.15 -16.95
C LEU A 181 7.91 9.03 -16.70
N ILE A 182 7.71 8.71 -15.43
CA ILE A 182 6.66 7.81 -14.94
C ILE A 182 5.83 8.54 -13.89
N ILE A 183 4.52 8.44 -13.99
CA ILE A 183 3.59 8.88 -12.96
C ILE A 183 2.94 7.66 -12.29
N LYS A 184 2.85 7.67 -10.97
CA LYS A 184 2.27 6.57 -10.20
C LYS A 184 1.69 7.06 -8.88
N PRO A 185 0.71 6.34 -8.30
CA PRO A 185 0.25 6.62 -6.95
C PRO A 185 1.39 6.64 -5.95
N LYS A 186 1.36 7.59 -5.00
CA LYS A 186 2.36 7.72 -3.93
C LYS A 186 2.48 6.42 -3.13
N SER A 187 1.34 5.84 -2.78
CA SER A 187 1.23 4.55 -2.09
C SER A 187 0.51 3.52 -2.95
N GLY A 188 0.70 2.24 -2.64
CA GLY A 188 0.11 1.14 -3.38
C GLY A 188 1.11 0.38 -4.26
N SER A 189 0.66 -0.71 -4.86
CA SER A 189 1.49 -1.70 -5.56
C SER A 189 0.87 -2.23 -6.85
N ARG A 190 1.57 -3.15 -7.51
CA ARG A 190 1.13 -3.89 -8.72
C ARG A 190 0.96 -3.02 -9.97
N GLY A 191 1.63 -1.87 -10.06
CA GLY A 191 1.58 -0.99 -11.23
C GLY A 191 0.21 -0.37 -11.52
N ARG A 192 -0.75 -0.46 -10.60
CA ARG A 192 -2.10 0.08 -10.81
C ARG A 192 -2.05 1.58 -10.99
N HIS A 193 -2.76 2.07 -12.02
CA HIS A 193 -2.82 3.50 -12.35
C HIS A 193 -1.44 4.16 -12.48
N THR A 194 -0.49 3.38 -12.99
CA THR A 194 0.86 3.83 -13.31
C THR A 194 0.98 4.00 -14.82
N THR A 195 1.52 5.13 -15.25
CA THR A 195 1.81 5.41 -16.67
C THR A 195 3.30 5.68 -16.80
N THR A 196 3.94 4.97 -17.72
CA THR A 196 5.37 5.04 -18.00
C THR A 196 5.66 5.78 -19.31
N ASN A 197 6.92 6.12 -19.57
CA ASN A 197 7.42 6.67 -20.84
C ASN A 197 6.73 7.98 -21.26
N ILE A 198 6.46 8.86 -20.30
CA ILE A 198 5.81 10.17 -20.53
C ILE A 198 6.87 11.14 -21.07
N LYS A 199 6.67 11.67 -22.29
CA LYS A 199 7.64 12.51 -23.00
C LYS A 199 7.16 13.95 -23.20
N ASN A 200 5.85 14.20 -23.17
CA ASN A 200 5.25 15.49 -23.48
C ASN A 200 4.09 15.84 -22.53
N ALA A 201 3.64 17.09 -22.61
CA ALA A 201 2.61 17.63 -21.74
C ALA A 201 1.23 16.98 -21.93
N GLU A 202 0.89 16.52 -23.13
CA GLU A 202 -0.36 15.83 -23.41
C GLU A 202 -0.40 14.46 -22.73
N GLU A 203 0.68 13.69 -22.88
CA GLU A 203 0.85 12.39 -22.18
C GLU A 203 0.82 12.56 -20.67
N LEU A 204 1.46 13.63 -20.14
CA LEU A 204 1.41 13.96 -18.72
C LEU A 204 -0.03 14.20 -18.26
N GLY A 205 -0.84 14.94 -19.03
CA GLY A 205 -2.23 15.21 -18.71
C GLY A 205 -3.07 13.93 -18.61
N LYS A 206 -2.90 13.03 -19.59
CA LYS A 206 -3.58 11.72 -19.60
C LYS A 206 -3.14 10.86 -18.41
N ALA A 207 -1.84 10.77 -18.16
CA ALA A 207 -1.25 9.99 -17.06
C ALA A 207 -1.70 10.51 -15.69
N PHE A 208 -1.74 11.83 -15.51
CA PHE A 208 -2.23 12.45 -14.27
C PHE A 208 -3.70 12.10 -14.02
N SER A 209 -4.54 12.18 -15.04
CA SER A 209 -5.96 11.85 -14.93
C SER A 209 -6.20 10.39 -14.58
N ILE A 210 -5.38 9.47 -15.11
CA ILE A 210 -5.43 8.04 -14.77
C ILE A 210 -5.05 7.82 -13.29
N ALA A 211 -3.92 8.36 -12.83
CA ALA A 211 -3.47 8.19 -11.47
C ALA A 211 -4.42 8.84 -10.45
N ARG A 212 -5.02 9.98 -10.80
CA ARG A 212 -5.97 10.73 -9.96
C ARG A 212 -7.24 9.95 -9.63
N GLN A 213 -7.59 8.94 -10.40
CA GLN A 213 -8.79 8.12 -10.13
C GLN A 213 -8.74 7.38 -8.80
N ILE A 214 -7.55 7.09 -8.27
CA ILE A 214 -7.40 6.29 -7.05
C ILE A 214 -6.63 7.00 -5.93
N THR A 215 -6.03 8.16 -6.19
CA THR A 215 -5.23 8.86 -5.16
C THR A 215 -5.19 10.37 -5.38
N PRO A 216 -5.23 11.17 -4.31
CA PRO A 216 -4.96 12.60 -4.39
C PRO A 216 -3.47 12.93 -4.49
N ALA A 217 -2.58 12.01 -4.07
CA ALA A 217 -1.14 12.22 -4.04
C ALA A 217 -0.42 11.20 -4.93
N MET A 218 0.45 11.69 -5.80
CA MET A 218 1.19 10.91 -6.76
C MET A 218 2.67 11.25 -6.69
N VAL A 219 3.49 10.45 -7.32
CA VAL A 219 4.88 10.76 -7.62
C VAL A 219 5.07 10.83 -9.13
N LEU A 220 5.80 11.85 -9.57
CA LEU A 220 6.39 11.96 -10.88
C LEU A 220 7.88 11.67 -10.75
N GLN A 221 8.40 10.76 -11.55
CA GLN A 221 9.74 10.21 -11.40
C GLN A 221 10.35 9.97 -12.77
N GLU A 222 11.68 10.07 -12.87
CA GLU A 222 12.42 9.68 -14.07
C GLU A 222 12.20 8.20 -14.37
N HIS A 223 11.92 7.89 -15.64
CA HIS A 223 11.72 6.53 -16.10
C HIS A 223 13.07 5.87 -16.37
N LEU A 224 13.37 4.82 -15.64
CA LEU A 224 14.58 4.03 -15.86
C LEU A 224 14.34 3.00 -16.95
N PHE A 225 15.33 2.82 -17.81
CA PHE A 225 15.39 1.75 -18.79
C PHE A 225 16.20 0.57 -18.23
N GLY A 226 15.87 -0.63 -18.66
CA GLY A 226 16.56 -1.84 -18.27
C GLY A 226 15.63 -2.89 -17.69
N SER A 227 16.21 -3.98 -17.25
CA SER A 227 15.47 -5.09 -16.64
C SER A 227 15.13 -4.82 -15.19
N ILE A 228 13.96 -5.28 -14.77
CA ILE A 228 13.50 -5.19 -13.38
C ILE A 228 13.94 -6.46 -12.65
N TYR A 229 14.61 -6.26 -11.55
CA TYR A 229 14.97 -7.36 -10.65
C TYR A 229 14.30 -7.19 -9.29
N ARG A 230 13.94 -8.32 -8.69
CA ARG A 230 13.42 -8.36 -7.33
C ARG A 230 14.31 -9.23 -6.47
N ALA A 231 14.83 -8.65 -5.41
CA ALA A 231 15.50 -9.35 -4.34
C ALA A 231 14.55 -9.48 -3.15
N THR A 232 14.49 -10.65 -2.54
CA THR A 232 13.70 -10.91 -1.33
C THR A 232 14.66 -11.30 -0.22
N GLY A 233 14.69 -10.49 0.84
CA GLY A 233 15.48 -10.75 2.05
C GLY A 233 14.57 -11.18 3.20
N VAL A 234 15.05 -12.12 4.00
CA VAL A 234 14.44 -12.52 5.27
C VAL A 234 15.55 -12.62 6.29
N ASP A 235 15.44 -11.91 7.39
CA ASP A 235 16.41 -11.90 8.49
C ASP A 235 17.86 -11.68 8.00
N ASN A 236 18.07 -10.64 7.17
CA ASN A 236 19.34 -10.30 6.52
C ASN A 236 19.89 -11.34 5.54
N VAL A 237 19.15 -12.39 5.22
CA VAL A 237 19.52 -13.39 4.23
C VAL A 237 18.76 -13.17 2.93
N LEU A 238 19.46 -13.14 1.80
CA LEU A 238 18.83 -13.10 0.48
C LEU A 238 18.24 -14.49 0.18
N VAL A 239 16.91 -14.62 0.24
CA VAL A 239 16.21 -15.90 0.04
C VAL A 239 15.65 -16.06 -1.37
N GLY A 240 15.64 -15.01 -2.17
CA GLY A 240 15.18 -15.06 -3.56
C GLY A 240 15.64 -13.87 -4.37
N PHE A 241 16.00 -14.14 -5.61
CA PHE A 241 16.35 -13.13 -6.60
C PHE A 241 15.83 -13.57 -7.97
N PHE A 242 15.06 -12.71 -8.61
CA PHE A 242 14.54 -13.01 -9.95
C PHE A 242 14.37 -11.76 -10.80
N ARG A 243 14.44 -11.96 -12.10
CA ARG A 243 14.11 -10.94 -13.11
C ARG A 243 12.60 -10.98 -13.38
N GLY A 244 11.96 -9.84 -13.33
CA GLY A 244 10.52 -9.69 -13.51
C GLY A 244 10.18 -8.54 -14.45
N ASP A 245 10.62 -8.65 -15.70
CA ASP A 245 10.28 -7.63 -16.69
C ASP A 245 8.78 -7.64 -16.99
N PRO A 246 8.16 -6.48 -17.23
CA PRO A 246 6.78 -6.42 -17.66
C PRO A 246 6.63 -7.11 -19.03
N PRO A 247 5.44 -7.68 -19.34
CA PRO A 247 5.16 -8.21 -20.66
C PRO A 247 5.42 -7.13 -21.72
N GLN A 248 6.20 -7.48 -22.73
CA GLN A 248 6.35 -6.64 -23.91
C GLN A 248 5.18 -6.95 -24.85
N VAL A 249 4.41 -5.94 -25.21
CA VAL A 249 3.41 -6.06 -26.28
C VAL A 249 4.18 -5.86 -27.59
N ALA A 250 4.20 -6.87 -28.42
CA ALA A 250 4.77 -6.82 -29.76
C ALA A 250 3.89 -5.97 -30.67
#